data_dee31fca64da2ae9a17e8973e43f9c3c
#
_entry.id   dee31fca64da2ae9a17e8973e43f9c3c
#
_cell.length_a   1.000
_cell.length_b   1.000
_cell.length_c   1.000
_cell.angle_alpha   90.00
_cell.angle_beta   90.00
_cell.angle_gamma   90.00
#
_symmetry.space_group_name_H-M   'P 1'
#
loop_
_entity.id
_entity.type
_entity.pdbx_description
1 polymer ?
#
loop_
_entity_poly.entity_id
_entity_poly.type
_entity_poly.pdbx_seq_one_letter_code
_entity_poly.pdbx_strand_id
1 'polypeptide(L)'
;MDLLVKNNHLFIENRMYRCAIGRNGLTDDKLEGDLCTPLGSFYFNKIYYRADRLGEINFLIDSATIKENDGWCDDKRNSLYNQYIRFPFAGSAEHLYRKDNIYDIICVINYNTSPVIAGKGSAIFLHVAQPKFTGLKGVLLLKKIYC
;
A
#
# COMPACT_ATOMS: atom_id res chain seq x y z
N MET A 1 13.57 -9.50 -9.04
CA MET A 1 12.64 -8.84 -10.02
C MET A 1 12.46 -7.41 -9.55
N ASP A 2 12.78 -6.45 -10.41
CA ASP A 2 12.69 -5.03 -10.10
C ASP A 2 11.41 -4.45 -10.69
N LEU A 3 10.80 -3.54 -9.94
CA LEU A 3 9.64 -2.78 -10.34
C LEU A 3 10.05 -1.32 -10.46
N LEU A 4 9.84 -0.70 -11.62
CA LEU A 4 10.12 0.71 -11.82
C LEU A 4 8.83 1.48 -12.06
N VAL A 5 8.61 2.52 -11.27
CA VAL A 5 7.51 3.46 -11.47
C VAL A 5 8.04 4.74 -12.07
N LYS A 6 7.53 5.11 -13.24
CA LYS A 6 7.90 6.33 -13.96
C LYS A 6 6.74 6.81 -14.81
N ASN A 7 6.42 8.11 -14.77
CA ASN A 7 5.40 8.74 -15.61
C ASN A 7 4.03 8.02 -15.56
N ASN A 8 3.55 7.66 -14.37
CA ASN A 8 2.30 6.92 -14.15
C ASN A 8 2.25 5.55 -14.84
N HIS A 9 3.42 4.95 -15.04
CA HIS A 9 3.56 3.58 -15.51
C HIS A 9 4.42 2.77 -14.55
N LEU A 10 4.04 1.53 -14.35
CA LEU A 10 4.82 0.51 -13.69
C LEU A 10 5.45 -0.38 -14.75
N PHE A 11 6.74 -0.51 -14.70
CA PHE A 11 7.53 -1.39 -15.54
C PHE A 11 7.95 -2.61 -14.72
N ILE A 12 7.67 -3.79 -15.25
CA ILE A 12 8.03 -5.08 -14.68
C ILE A 12 8.68 -5.88 -15.81
N GLU A 13 9.97 -6.14 -15.71
CA GLU A 13 10.73 -6.78 -16.78
C GLU A 13 10.49 -6.05 -18.12
N ASN A 14 9.97 -6.74 -19.14
CA ASN A 14 9.66 -6.19 -20.45
C ASN A 14 8.19 -5.75 -20.61
N ARG A 15 7.44 -5.63 -19.51
CA ARG A 15 6.02 -5.25 -19.53
C ARG A 15 5.80 -3.89 -18.89
N MET A 16 4.86 -3.14 -19.44
CA MET A 16 4.45 -1.83 -18.96
C MET A 16 2.95 -1.85 -18.60
N TYR A 17 2.65 -1.34 -17.41
CA TYR A 17 1.28 -1.24 -16.89
C TYR A 17 1.00 0.20 -16.51
N ARG A 18 -0.20 0.69 -16.80
CA ARG A 18 -0.63 1.99 -16.25
C ARG A 18 -0.79 1.86 -14.74
N CYS A 19 -0.25 2.83 -14.01
CA CYS A 19 -0.43 2.93 -12.56
C CYS A 19 -0.80 4.35 -12.16
N ALA A 20 -1.35 4.50 -10.96
CA ALA A 20 -1.53 5.80 -10.33
C ALA A 20 -0.53 5.94 -9.18
N ILE A 21 -0.09 7.16 -8.97
CA ILE A 21 0.68 7.60 -7.81
C ILE A 21 -0.19 8.53 -6.98
N GLY A 22 0.32 8.99 -5.85
CA GLY A 22 -0.37 9.98 -5.01
C GLY A 22 -0.86 11.18 -5.83
N ARG A 23 -2.02 11.71 -5.46
CA ARG A 23 -2.69 12.81 -6.20
C ARG A 23 -1.78 14.02 -6.42
N ASN A 24 -0.92 14.31 -5.45
CA ASN A 24 0.01 15.44 -5.49
C ASN A 24 1.39 15.05 -6.06
N GLY A 25 1.52 13.85 -6.69
CA GLY A 25 2.72 13.42 -7.38
C GLY A 25 3.72 12.70 -6.49
N LEU A 26 4.98 12.86 -6.83
CA LEU A 26 6.12 12.26 -6.12
C LEU A 26 6.79 13.29 -5.21
N THR A 27 7.35 12.84 -4.08
CA THR A 27 8.08 13.71 -3.14
C THR A 27 9.25 12.98 -2.51
N ASP A 28 10.32 13.70 -2.24
CA ASP A 28 11.48 13.27 -1.44
C ASP A 28 11.33 13.65 0.05
N ASP A 29 10.38 14.54 0.38
CA ASP A 29 10.03 14.93 1.75
C ASP A 29 8.57 14.59 2.06
N LYS A 30 8.30 13.29 2.21
CA LYS A 30 6.96 12.76 2.47
C LYS A 30 6.45 13.15 3.86
N LEU A 31 5.21 13.64 3.90
CA LEU A 31 4.47 13.94 5.13
C LEU A 31 3.15 13.16 5.17
N GLU A 32 2.68 12.88 6.39
CA GLU A 32 1.37 12.27 6.58
C GLU A 32 0.26 13.16 6.03
N GLY A 33 -0.61 12.60 5.19
CA GLY A 33 -1.73 13.32 4.59
C GLY A 33 -1.40 14.23 3.39
N ASP A 34 -0.15 14.27 2.91
CA ASP A 34 0.27 15.13 1.78
C ASP A 34 -0.23 14.64 0.40
N LEU A 35 -0.80 13.44 0.35
CA LEU A 35 -1.29 12.79 -0.88
C LEU A 35 -0.20 12.54 -1.94
N CYS A 36 1.07 12.51 -1.53
CA CYS A 36 2.20 12.19 -2.38
C CYS A 36 2.63 10.72 -2.25
N THR A 37 3.32 10.23 -3.27
CA THR A 37 4.06 8.97 -3.23
C THR A 37 5.54 9.28 -2.99
N PRO A 38 6.22 8.61 -2.05
CA PRO A 38 7.63 8.86 -1.78
C PRO A 38 8.50 8.44 -2.95
N LEU A 39 9.52 9.26 -3.25
CA LEU A 39 10.62 8.94 -4.14
C LEU A 39 11.64 8.04 -3.43
N GLY A 40 12.20 7.08 -4.15
CA GLY A 40 13.25 6.22 -3.62
C GLY A 40 13.24 4.82 -4.22
N SER A 41 14.15 4.00 -3.69
CA SER A 41 14.20 2.56 -3.97
C SER A 41 13.75 1.80 -2.73
N PHE A 42 12.78 0.94 -2.89
CA PHE A 42 12.11 0.24 -1.80
C PHE A 42 11.95 -1.23 -2.14
N TYR A 43 11.68 -2.05 -1.13
CA TYR A 43 11.28 -3.44 -1.28
C TYR A 43 9.94 -3.71 -0.61
N PHE A 44 9.33 -4.83 -0.90
CA PHE A 44 8.12 -5.27 -0.24
C PHE A 44 8.45 -6.02 1.04
N ASN A 45 7.89 -5.56 2.15
CA ASN A 45 8.04 -6.21 3.46
C ASN A 45 7.12 -7.43 3.58
N LYS A 46 5.86 -7.26 3.16
CA LYS A 46 4.82 -8.25 3.36
C LYS A 46 3.67 -8.04 2.39
N ILE A 47 2.98 -9.13 2.04
CA ILE A 47 1.73 -9.08 1.30
C ILE A 47 0.57 -9.40 2.24
N TYR A 48 -0.49 -8.60 2.17
CA TYR A 48 -1.79 -8.93 2.73
C TYR A 48 -2.81 -9.10 1.61
N TYR A 49 -3.70 -10.09 1.71
CA TYR A 49 -4.66 -10.36 0.64
C TYR A 49 -5.98 -10.93 1.13
N ARG A 50 -7.03 -10.77 0.33
CA ARG A 50 -8.40 -11.24 0.57
C ARG A 50 -8.56 -12.68 0.07
N ALA A 51 -8.19 -13.66 0.91
CA ALA A 51 -8.33 -15.07 0.54
C ALA A 51 -9.80 -15.50 0.33
N ASP A 52 -10.73 -14.85 0.99
CA ASP A 52 -12.17 -15.05 0.80
C ASP A 52 -12.67 -14.66 -0.60
N ARG A 53 -11.91 -13.84 -1.34
CA ARG A 53 -12.22 -13.42 -2.72
C ARG A 53 -11.32 -14.05 -3.77
N LEU A 54 -10.07 -14.30 -3.43
CA LEU A 54 -9.04 -14.72 -4.38
C LEU A 54 -8.67 -16.20 -4.25
N GLY A 55 -9.15 -16.88 -3.18
CA GLY A 55 -8.66 -18.19 -2.80
C GLY A 55 -7.28 -18.13 -2.15
N GLU A 56 -6.69 -19.28 -1.87
CA GLU A 56 -5.34 -19.35 -1.34
C GLU A 56 -4.30 -19.10 -2.43
N ILE A 57 -3.36 -18.19 -2.15
CA ILE A 57 -2.28 -17.81 -3.07
C ILE A 57 -0.95 -18.07 -2.36
N ASN A 58 -0.05 -18.77 -3.03
CA ASN A 58 1.30 -18.99 -2.54
C ASN A 58 2.24 -17.89 -3.05
N PHE A 59 2.56 -16.94 -2.19
CA PHE A 59 3.48 -15.85 -2.52
C PHE A 59 4.92 -16.23 -2.19
N LEU A 60 5.89 -15.69 -2.94
CA LEU A 60 7.33 -15.89 -2.70
C LEU A 60 7.87 -15.07 -1.53
N ILE A 61 7.11 -14.08 -1.05
CA ILE A 61 7.44 -13.25 0.12
C ILE A 61 6.42 -13.48 1.22
N ASP A 62 6.76 -13.11 2.45
CA ASP A 62 5.87 -13.27 3.61
C ASP A 62 4.49 -12.69 3.33
N SER A 63 3.46 -13.47 3.63
CA SER A 63 2.09 -13.08 3.31
C SER A 63 1.10 -13.50 4.42
N ALA A 64 -0.01 -12.78 4.50
CA ALA A 64 -1.10 -13.06 5.40
C ALA A 64 -2.45 -12.72 4.76
N THR A 65 -3.48 -13.45 5.17
CA THR A 65 -4.86 -13.16 4.76
C THR A 65 -5.41 -11.96 5.52
N ILE A 66 -6.16 -11.10 4.84
CA ILE A 66 -6.87 -9.98 5.46
C ILE A 66 -8.17 -10.48 6.09
N LYS A 67 -8.38 -10.14 7.36
CA LYS A 67 -9.58 -10.45 8.14
C LYS A 67 -10.36 -9.18 8.49
N GLU A 68 -11.62 -9.34 8.89
CA GLU A 68 -12.55 -8.22 9.13
C GLU A 68 -12.03 -7.16 10.11
N ASN A 69 -11.26 -7.59 11.10
CA ASN A 69 -10.72 -6.70 12.12
C ASN A 69 -9.33 -6.14 11.82
N ASP A 70 -8.80 -6.38 10.62
CA ASP A 70 -7.45 -5.93 10.28
C ASP A 70 -7.43 -4.47 9.87
N GLY A 71 -6.41 -3.75 10.37
CA GLY A 71 -6.21 -2.34 10.11
C GLY A 71 -4.74 -1.96 10.04
N TRP A 72 -4.52 -0.69 9.68
CA TRP A 72 -3.19 -0.07 9.63
C TRP A 72 -3.23 1.29 10.30
N CYS A 73 -2.43 1.48 11.34
CA CYS A 73 -2.44 2.72 12.12
C CYS A 73 -1.82 3.88 11.33
N ASP A 74 -2.58 4.95 11.17
CA ASP A 74 -2.18 6.22 10.55
C ASP A 74 -2.18 7.40 11.55
N ASP A 75 -2.41 7.13 12.84
CA ASP A 75 -2.35 8.14 13.90
C ASP A 75 -0.89 8.42 14.29
N LYS A 76 -0.34 9.53 13.82
CA LYS A 76 1.03 9.96 14.11
C LYS A 76 1.36 10.19 15.59
N ARG A 77 0.34 10.21 16.48
CA ARG A 77 0.53 10.32 17.94
C ARG A 77 0.56 8.97 18.63
N ASN A 78 0.24 7.90 17.91
CA ASN A 78 0.21 6.55 18.47
C ASN A 78 1.55 5.86 18.29
N SER A 79 1.98 5.09 19.29
CA SER A 79 3.24 4.31 19.23
C SER A 79 3.24 3.22 18.17
N LEU A 80 2.05 2.81 17.69
CA LEU A 80 1.89 1.86 16.59
C LEU A 80 1.76 2.54 15.22
N TYR A 81 2.09 3.83 15.10
CA TYR A 81 2.08 4.54 13.83
C TYR A 81 2.79 3.77 12.72
N ASN A 82 2.18 3.72 11.54
CA ASN A 82 2.64 2.97 10.38
C ASN A 82 2.85 1.48 10.61
N GLN A 83 2.02 0.87 11.46
CA GLN A 83 2.04 -0.56 11.75
C GLN A 83 0.66 -1.19 11.57
N TYR A 84 0.67 -2.50 11.32
CA TYR A 84 -0.53 -3.32 11.36
C TYR A 84 -1.14 -3.32 12.77
N ILE A 85 -2.46 -3.20 12.82
CA ILE A 85 -3.26 -3.26 14.06
C ILE A 85 -4.50 -4.14 13.85
N ARG A 86 -5.19 -4.43 14.94
CA ARG A 86 -6.51 -5.06 14.90
C ARG A 86 -7.53 -4.21 15.61
N PHE A 87 -8.73 -4.12 15.02
CA PHE A 87 -9.88 -3.47 15.66
C PHE A 87 -10.52 -4.40 16.73
N PRO A 88 -11.11 -3.83 17.83
CA PRO A 88 -11.22 -2.39 18.12
C PRO A 88 -9.87 -1.76 18.46
N PHE A 89 -9.60 -0.56 17.94
CA PHE A 89 -8.36 0.17 18.10
C PHE A 89 -8.63 1.62 18.53
N ALA A 90 -7.89 2.09 19.55
CA ALA A 90 -7.99 3.47 20.04
C ALA A 90 -7.00 4.35 19.25
N GLY A 91 -7.50 5.05 18.25
CA GLY A 91 -6.73 5.93 17.37
C GLY A 91 -7.22 5.88 15.94
N SER A 92 -6.63 6.68 15.07
CA SER A 92 -6.92 6.64 13.64
C SER A 92 -6.23 5.44 12.98
N ALA A 93 -6.97 4.71 12.16
CA ALA A 93 -6.42 3.60 11.39
C ALA A 93 -7.27 3.32 10.15
N GLU A 94 -6.64 2.86 9.08
CA GLU A 94 -7.33 2.36 7.90
C GLU A 94 -7.83 0.93 8.11
N HIS A 95 -9.06 0.65 7.69
CA HIS A 95 -9.55 -0.72 7.59
C HIS A 95 -8.99 -1.40 6.34
N LEU A 96 -8.33 -2.56 6.52
CA LEU A 96 -7.82 -3.33 5.40
C LEU A 96 -8.91 -4.21 4.77
N TYR A 97 -9.90 -4.65 5.53
CA TYR A 97 -11.03 -5.45 5.04
C TYR A 97 -12.11 -4.54 4.43
N ARG A 98 -11.97 -4.22 3.15
CA ARG A 98 -12.84 -3.27 2.45
C ARG A 98 -13.93 -3.96 1.65
N LYS A 99 -15.04 -3.25 1.42
CA LYS A 99 -16.12 -3.72 0.54
C LYS A 99 -15.76 -3.61 -0.95
N ASP A 100 -14.95 -2.60 -1.31
CA ASP A 100 -14.38 -2.47 -2.65
C ASP A 100 -13.18 -3.41 -2.84
N ASN A 101 -12.65 -3.45 -4.06
CA ASN A 101 -11.55 -4.36 -4.44
C ASN A 101 -10.16 -3.74 -4.27
N ILE A 102 -10.05 -2.54 -3.72
CA ILE A 102 -8.79 -1.80 -3.65
C ILE A 102 -7.73 -2.60 -2.87
N TYR A 103 -8.14 -3.19 -1.74
CA TYR A 103 -7.28 -3.97 -0.86
C TYR A 103 -7.47 -5.48 -1.01
N ASP A 104 -7.87 -5.95 -2.20
CA ASP A 104 -7.86 -7.39 -2.46
C ASP A 104 -6.45 -7.96 -2.39
N ILE A 105 -5.44 -7.17 -2.78
CA ILE A 105 -4.00 -7.42 -2.55
C ILE A 105 -3.34 -6.10 -2.14
N ILE A 106 -2.55 -6.16 -1.08
CA ILE A 106 -1.72 -5.07 -0.56
C ILE A 106 -0.28 -5.56 -0.46
N CYS A 107 0.65 -4.94 -1.17
CA CYS A 107 2.08 -5.13 -0.96
C CYS A 107 2.61 -3.96 -0.13
N VAL A 108 3.00 -4.23 1.10
CA VAL A 108 3.54 -3.21 2.01
C VAL A 108 4.94 -2.83 1.55
N ILE A 109 5.14 -1.56 1.23
CA ILE A 109 6.43 -0.99 0.86
C ILE A 109 7.21 -0.63 2.13
N ASN A 110 8.51 -0.92 2.20
CA ASN A 110 9.36 -0.67 3.36
C ASN A 110 9.67 0.82 3.62
N TYR A 111 8.80 1.72 3.14
CA TYR A 111 8.90 3.13 3.44
C TYR A 111 8.49 3.42 4.89
N ASN A 112 9.32 4.17 5.62
CA ASN A 112 9.08 4.57 7.00
C ASN A 112 8.72 3.40 7.94
N THR A 113 9.39 2.26 7.79
CA THR A 113 9.11 1.05 8.57
C THR A 113 10.20 0.70 9.58
N SER A 114 11.46 1.15 9.35
CA SER A 114 12.56 0.84 10.26
C SER A 114 13.72 1.87 10.10
N PRO A 115 13.85 2.84 10.99
CA PRO A 115 12.91 3.18 12.07
C PRO A 115 11.64 3.85 11.55
N VAL A 116 10.56 3.74 12.30
CA VAL A 116 9.33 4.50 12.05
C VAL A 116 9.51 5.92 12.60
N ILE A 117 9.24 6.92 11.76
CA ILE A 117 9.27 8.34 12.13
C ILE A 117 7.85 8.89 12.06
N ALA A 118 7.33 9.35 13.19
CA ALA A 118 5.98 9.89 13.28
C ALA A 118 5.74 11.05 12.32
N GLY A 119 4.65 10.99 11.55
CA GLY A 119 4.25 12.05 10.62
C GLY A 119 4.97 12.04 9.27
N LYS A 120 5.90 11.12 9.02
CA LYS A 120 6.62 11.00 7.73
C LYS A 120 5.91 10.07 6.72
N GLY A 121 4.64 9.79 6.93
CA GLY A 121 3.79 8.99 6.06
C GLY A 121 3.62 7.55 6.53
N SER A 122 2.42 7.03 6.37
CA SER A 122 2.01 5.68 6.73
C SER A 122 1.27 5.02 5.57
N ALA A 123 1.05 3.72 5.67
CA ALA A 123 0.26 2.94 4.72
C ALA A 123 0.69 3.12 3.25
N ILE A 124 2.00 3.13 3.00
CA ILE A 124 2.51 3.19 1.63
C ILE A 124 2.48 1.78 1.04
N PHE A 125 1.47 1.54 0.23
CA PHE A 125 1.16 0.24 -0.34
C PHE A 125 1.17 0.26 -1.86
N LEU A 126 1.55 -0.86 -2.45
CA LEU A 126 1.14 -1.22 -3.80
C LEU A 126 -0.16 -2.02 -3.68
N HIS A 127 -1.23 -1.60 -4.34
CA HIS A 127 -2.54 -2.27 -4.27
C HIS A 127 -3.31 -2.21 -5.58
N VAL A 128 -4.48 -2.86 -5.64
CA VAL A 128 -5.30 -2.93 -6.85
C VAL A 128 -5.84 -1.55 -7.25
N ALA A 129 -5.78 -1.21 -8.53
CA ALA A 129 -6.33 0.03 -9.07
C ALA A 129 -7.87 0.01 -9.14
N GLN A 130 -8.48 1.16 -8.85
CA GLN A 130 -9.89 1.35 -9.19
C GLN A 130 -10.09 1.51 -10.71
N PRO A 131 -11.25 1.10 -11.26
CA PRO A 131 -11.55 1.25 -12.69
C PRO A 131 -11.46 2.69 -13.21
N LYS A 132 -11.76 3.67 -12.36
CA LYS A 132 -11.56 5.10 -12.63
C LYS A 132 -10.29 5.52 -11.92
N PHE A 133 -9.22 5.82 -12.66
CA PHE A 133 -7.95 6.37 -12.16
C PHE A 133 -8.12 7.76 -11.54
N THR A 134 -8.93 7.89 -10.50
CA THR A 134 -9.03 9.12 -9.71
C THR A 134 -7.95 9.07 -8.65
N GLY A 135 -7.05 10.03 -8.66
CA GLY A 135 -5.89 10.11 -7.79
C GLY A 135 -6.20 9.74 -6.34
N LEU A 136 -5.48 8.77 -5.83
CA LEU A 136 -5.64 8.23 -4.49
C LEU A 136 -4.64 8.82 -3.51
N LYS A 137 -4.94 8.67 -2.23
CA LYS A 137 -4.07 9.09 -1.13
C LYS A 137 -2.82 8.20 -1.09
N GLY A 138 -1.69 8.70 -1.58
CA GLY A 138 -0.36 8.13 -1.28
C GLY A 138 -0.05 6.73 -1.81
N VAL A 139 -0.68 6.24 -2.89
CA VAL A 139 -0.59 4.84 -3.28
C VAL A 139 -0.25 4.64 -4.75
N LEU A 140 0.56 3.62 -5.00
CA LEU A 140 0.84 3.09 -6.32
C LEU A 140 -0.22 2.04 -6.68
N LEU A 141 -0.92 2.21 -7.79
CA LEU A 141 -2.00 1.32 -8.22
C LEU A 141 -1.61 0.47 -9.40
N LEU A 142 -1.84 -0.82 -9.30
CA LEU A 142 -1.79 -1.75 -10.42
C LEU A 142 -3.19 -2.10 -10.90
N LYS A 143 -3.43 -2.01 -12.19
CA LYS A 143 -4.55 -2.66 -12.84
C LYS A 143 -4.18 -4.14 -12.97
N LYS A 144 -4.93 -4.99 -12.23
CA LYS A 144 -4.89 -6.46 -12.24
C LYS A 144 -3.67 -7.09 -12.97
N ILE A 145 -2.66 -7.50 -12.20
CA ILE A 145 -1.63 -8.40 -12.71
C ILE A 145 -2.19 -9.81 -12.55
N TYR A 146 -2.41 -10.50 -13.66
CA TYR A 146 -2.54 -11.95 -13.65
C TYR A 146 -1.12 -12.53 -13.72
N CYS A 147 -0.73 -13.29 -12.72
CA CYS A 147 0.39 -14.25 -12.85
C CYS A 147 -0.07 -15.47 -13.63
#